data_a7c67d7c15e75bc1a4ebd1ae39dbf7ce
#
_entry.id   a7c67d7c15e75bc1a4ebd1ae39dbf7ce
#
_cell.length_a   1.000
_cell.length_b   1.000
_cell.length_c   1.000
_cell.angle_alpha   90.00
_cell.angle_beta   90.00
_cell.angle_gamma   90.00
#
_symmetry.space_group_name_H-M   'P 1'
#
loop_
_entity.id
_entity.type
_entity.pdbx_description
1 polymer ?
#
loop_
_entity_poly.entity_id
_entity_poly.type
_entity_poly.pdbx_seq_one_letter_code
_entity_poly.pdbx_strand_id
1 'polypeptide(L)'
;MPHVPSGESGKTAMNRAELTEAIRAFRPENEQEEADKKGILAFLAANENAFTRDNIIAHMTASAWVVNHDRTKVLMVYHRIYDSWSWTGGHADGEENLLAVALREVTEETGVSSVTPVSDDIFSLEILTVDGHEKHGSYVPSHLHMNVTYLLEADEEEPLTVCEDENKGVAWFGLDEALSASSEPWFVQRIYRKLNEKLRKL
;
A
#
# COMPACT_ATOMS: atom_id res chain seq x y z
N MET A 1 -17.06 35.09 -29.03
CA MET A 1 -17.03 34.01 -28.07
C MET A 1 -15.57 33.68 -27.80
N PRO A 2 -15.03 33.98 -26.66
CA PRO A 2 -13.62 33.63 -26.33
C PRO A 2 -13.55 32.16 -25.93
N HIS A 3 -12.59 31.46 -26.54
CA HIS A 3 -12.22 30.09 -26.30
C HIS A 3 -11.53 30.01 -24.92
N VAL A 4 -12.12 29.24 -24.00
CA VAL A 4 -11.49 28.91 -22.71
C VAL A 4 -10.60 27.70 -22.95
N PRO A 5 -9.29 27.77 -22.69
CA PRO A 5 -8.46 26.58 -22.74
C PRO A 5 -8.75 25.72 -21.50
N SER A 6 -9.20 24.50 -21.73
CA SER A 6 -9.25 23.44 -20.73
C SER A 6 -7.82 23.07 -20.34
N GLY A 7 -7.35 23.60 -19.22
CA GLY A 7 -6.11 23.20 -18.61
C GLY A 7 -6.29 21.88 -17.86
N GLU A 8 -6.22 20.76 -18.55
CA GLU A 8 -5.89 19.49 -17.92
C GLU A 8 -4.39 19.53 -17.59
N SER A 9 -4.08 19.79 -16.35
CA SER A 9 -2.75 19.53 -15.78
C SER A 9 -2.57 18.01 -15.74
N GLY A 10 -2.14 17.44 -16.85
CA GLY A 10 -1.68 16.08 -16.90
C GLY A 10 -0.39 15.96 -16.06
N LYS A 11 -0.52 15.63 -14.76
CA LYS A 11 0.63 15.12 -13.99
C LYS A 11 1.12 13.88 -14.73
N THR A 12 2.34 13.93 -15.22
CA THR A 12 3.03 12.78 -15.81
C THR A 12 3.04 11.67 -14.75
N ALA A 13 2.65 10.45 -15.13
CA ALA A 13 2.70 9.31 -14.22
C ALA A 13 4.10 9.17 -13.63
N MET A 14 4.18 8.96 -12.30
CA MET A 14 5.45 8.82 -11.58
C MET A 14 6.26 7.65 -12.16
N ASN A 15 7.48 7.91 -12.58
CA ASN A 15 8.40 6.89 -13.06
C ASN A 15 9.39 6.47 -11.96
N ARG A 16 10.21 5.43 -12.24
CA ARG A 16 11.22 4.91 -11.30
C ARG A 16 12.16 5.97 -10.75
N ALA A 17 12.61 6.92 -11.58
CA ALA A 17 13.55 7.96 -11.13
C ALA A 17 12.86 8.93 -10.16
N GLU A 18 11.65 9.34 -10.46
CA GLU A 18 10.82 10.20 -9.60
C GLU A 18 10.45 9.49 -8.30
N LEU A 19 10.07 8.20 -8.34
CA LEU A 19 9.85 7.40 -7.13
C LEU A 19 11.11 7.31 -6.27
N THR A 20 12.28 7.08 -6.89
CA THR A 20 13.55 7.02 -6.17
C THR A 20 13.86 8.33 -5.44
N GLU A 21 13.61 9.48 -6.09
CA GLU A 21 13.77 10.79 -5.47
C GLU A 21 12.73 11.03 -4.36
N ALA A 22 11.48 10.61 -4.55
CA ALA A 22 10.46 10.69 -3.51
C ALA A 22 10.85 9.86 -2.27
N ILE A 23 11.37 8.64 -2.47
CA ILE A 23 11.90 7.81 -1.37
C ILE A 23 13.11 8.48 -0.70
N ARG A 24 14.01 9.12 -1.46
CA ARG A 24 15.14 9.89 -0.87
C ARG A 24 14.67 11.06 -0.03
N ALA A 25 13.65 11.76 -0.49
CA ALA A 25 13.07 12.91 0.20
C ALA A 25 12.23 12.52 1.42
N PHE A 26 11.70 11.28 1.45
CA PHE A 26 10.90 10.76 2.57
C PHE A 26 11.64 10.92 3.89
N ARG A 27 10.96 11.40 4.91
CA ARG A 27 11.50 11.61 6.27
C ARG A 27 11.01 10.49 7.19
N PRO A 28 11.89 9.54 7.54
CA PRO A 28 11.55 8.48 8.49
C PRO A 28 11.19 9.06 9.86
N GLU A 29 10.16 8.49 10.50
CA GLU A 29 9.75 8.88 11.85
C GLU A 29 10.31 7.94 12.93
N ASN A 30 10.85 6.79 12.53
CA ASN A 30 11.41 5.81 13.46
C ASN A 30 12.56 4.99 12.82
N GLU A 31 13.20 4.16 13.63
CA GLU A 31 14.34 3.33 13.24
C GLU A 31 14.02 2.31 12.14
N GLN A 32 12.77 1.78 12.12
CA GLN A 32 12.33 0.81 11.11
C GLN A 32 12.27 1.50 9.74
N GLU A 33 11.57 2.63 9.63
CA GLU A 33 11.49 3.37 8.37
C GLU A 33 12.87 3.87 7.88
N GLU A 34 13.78 4.22 8.82
CA GLU A 34 15.14 4.62 8.45
C GLU A 34 15.93 3.46 7.84
N ALA A 35 15.84 2.27 8.43
CA ALA A 35 16.50 1.07 7.92
C ALA A 35 15.89 0.63 6.59
N ASP A 36 14.56 0.58 6.50
CA ASP A 36 13.84 0.12 5.33
C ASP A 36 14.02 1.08 4.13
N LYS A 37 14.01 2.40 4.37
CA LYS A 37 14.35 3.39 3.34
C LYS A 37 15.72 3.12 2.72
N LYS A 38 16.75 2.86 3.53
CA LYS A 38 18.09 2.53 3.06
C LYS A 38 18.09 1.25 2.23
N GLY A 39 17.39 0.22 2.71
CA GLY A 39 17.25 -1.06 2.03
C GLY A 39 16.56 -0.93 0.67
N ILE A 40 15.42 -0.24 0.61
CA ILE A 40 14.65 -0.02 -0.60
C ILE A 40 15.47 0.77 -1.64
N LEU A 41 16.17 1.83 -1.23
CA LEU A 41 17.03 2.60 -2.14
C LEU A 41 18.19 1.76 -2.69
N ALA A 42 18.81 0.93 -1.86
CA ALA A 42 19.88 0.01 -2.30
C ALA A 42 19.32 -1.05 -3.27
N PHE A 43 18.15 -1.59 -2.98
CA PHE A 43 17.47 -2.57 -3.84
C PHE A 43 17.15 -1.96 -5.21
N LEU A 44 16.53 -0.79 -5.26
CA LEU A 44 16.24 -0.08 -6.50
C LEU A 44 17.50 0.20 -7.32
N ALA A 45 18.59 0.59 -6.68
CA ALA A 45 19.85 0.87 -7.37
C ALA A 45 20.52 -0.39 -7.99
N ALA A 46 20.29 -1.57 -7.41
CA ALA A 46 20.95 -2.82 -7.81
C ALA A 46 20.13 -3.70 -8.75
N ASN A 47 18.81 -3.50 -8.88
CA ASN A 47 17.91 -4.40 -9.59
C ASN A 47 17.11 -3.67 -10.68
N GLU A 48 17.39 -3.95 -11.95
CA GLU A 48 16.63 -3.40 -13.09
C GLU A 48 15.17 -3.91 -13.09
N ASN A 49 14.97 -5.18 -12.68
CA ASN A 49 13.68 -5.86 -12.59
C ASN A 49 12.98 -5.67 -11.23
N ALA A 50 13.24 -4.54 -10.54
CA ALA A 50 12.70 -4.29 -9.20
C ALA A 50 11.16 -4.28 -9.14
N PHE A 51 10.48 -3.92 -10.23
CA PHE A 51 9.02 -3.79 -10.29
C PHE A 51 8.29 -5.04 -10.77
N THR A 52 9.00 -6.13 -11.05
CA THR A 52 8.39 -7.37 -11.56
C THR A 52 8.66 -8.55 -10.64
N ARG A 53 7.73 -9.52 -10.62
CA ARG A 53 7.87 -10.79 -9.89
C ARG A 53 8.91 -11.72 -10.49
N ASP A 54 9.52 -11.37 -11.63
CA ASP A 54 10.71 -12.07 -12.16
C ASP A 54 11.89 -11.96 -11.19
N ASN A 55 11.93 -10.90 -10.36
CA ASN A 55 12.81 -10.86 -9.21
C ASN A 55 12.16 -11.67 -8.08
N ILE A 56 12.49 -12.96 -8.03
CA ILE A 56 11.90 -13.92 -7.08
C ILE A 56 12.36 -13.73 -5.63
N ILE A 57 13.38 -12.88 -5.38
CA ILE A 57 13.92 -12.65 -4.03
C ILE A 57 13.25 -11.44 -3.39
N ALA A 58 13.01 -10.39 -4.18
CA ALA A 58 12.35 -9.18 -3.71
C ALA A 58 11.77 -8.39 -4.89
N HIS A 59 10.68 -7.68 -4.67
CA HIS A 59 10.11 -6.79 -5.68
C HIS A 59 9.28 -5.66 -5.01
N MET A 60 9.04 -4.60 -5.79
CA MET A 60 8.26 -3.46 -5.33
C MET A 60 6.79 -3.81 -5.20
N THR A 61 6.19 -3.32 -4.12
CA THR A 61 4.76 -3.39 -3.83
C THR A 61 4.23 -2.04 -3.36
N ALA A 62 2.94 -1.84 -3.43
CA ALA A 62 2.29 -0.68 -2.85
C ALA A 62 1.15 -1.11 -1.95
N SER A 63 0.99 -0.41 -0.84
CA SER A 63 -0.13 -0.59 0.09
C SER A 63 -0.83 0.73 0.36
N ALA A 64 -2.06 0.65 0.81
CA ALA A 64 -2.84 1.81 1.21
C ALA A 64 -3.31 1.69 2.66
N TRP A 65 -3.15 2.78 3.43
CA TRP A 65 -3.90 3.01 4.65
C TRP A 65 -5.11 3.85 4.27
N VAL A 66 -6.25 3.18 4.06
CA VAL A 66 -7.48 3.81 3.56
C VAL A 66 -8.33 4.23 4.74
N VAL A 67 -8.57 5.53 4.88
CA VAL A 67 -9.35 6.07 5.98
C VAL A 67 -10.68 6.67 5.47
N ASN A 68 -11.68 6.75 6.36
CA ASN A 68 -12.89 7.51 6.08
C ASN A 68 -12.62 9.02 6.18
N HIS A 69 -13.56 9.84 5.72
CA HIS A 69 -13.42 11.30 5.68
C HIS A 69 -13.05 11.91 7.05
N ASP A 70 -13.63 11.40 8.13
CA ASP A 70 -13.35 11.88 9.49
C ASP A 70 -12.05 11.35 10.08
N ARG A 71 -11.35 10.45 9.37
CA ARG A 71 -10.11 9.79 9.80
C ARG A 71 -10.24 9.04 11.12
N THR A 72 -11.42 8.51 11.38
CA THR A 72 -11.74 7.74 12.59
C THR A 72 -11.74 6.24 12.36
N LYS A 73 -11.88 5.82 11.10
CA LYS A 73 -11.92 4.43 10.67
C LYS A 73 -10.89 4.14 9.58
N VAL A 74 -10.51 2.88 9.48
CA VAL A 74 -9.67 2.33 8.41
C VAL A 74 -10.37 1.16 7.74
N LEU A 75 -10.26 1.07 6.41
CA LEU A 75 -10.76 -0.03 5.61
C LEU A 75 -9.74 -1.16 5.60
N MET A 76 -10.19 -2.37 5.91
CA MET A 76 -9.36 -3.57 5.92
C MET A 76 -10.02 -4.71 5.16
N VAL A 77 -9.19 -5.64 4.67
CA VAL A 77 -9.59 -6.87 4.02
C VAL A 77 -9.20 -8.08 4.88
N TYR A 78 -10.00 -9.14 4.89
CA TYR A 78 -9.64 -10.40 5.53
C TYR A 78 -8.91 -11.29 4.53
N HIS A 79 -7.59 -11.28 4.58
CA HIS A 79 -6.74 -11.95 3.60
C HIS A 79 -6.71 -13.46 3.80
N ARG A 80 -6.94 -14.25 2.72
CA ARG A 80 -7.07 -15.71 2.79
C ARG A 80 -5.81 -16.44 3.22
N ILE A 81 -4.64 -16.01 2.72
CA ILE A 81 -3.35 -16.67 2.99
C ILE A 81 -2.90 -16.40 4.42
N TYR A 82 -3.01 -15.15 4.88
CA TYR A 82 -2.57 -14.76 6.23
C TYR A 82 -3.61 -15.09 7.30
N ASP A 83 -4.85 -15.41 6.90
CA ASP A 83 -6.00 -15.66 7.78
C ASP A 83 -6.17 -14.56 8.85
N SER A 84 -6.04 -13.31 8.40
CA SER A 84 -5.99 -12.10 9.22
C SER A 84 -6.62 -10.91 8.52
N TRP A 85 -7.12 -9.94 9.29
CA TRP A 85 -7.44 -8.61 8.80
C TRP A 85 -6.15 -7.86 8.51
N SER A 86 -6.08 -7.26 7.32
CA SER A 86 -4.90 -6.60 6.79
C SER A 86 -5.30 -5.35 5.99
N TRP A 87 -4.35 -4.45 5.80
CA TRP A 87 -4.52 -3.34 4.87
C TRP A 87 -4.63 -3.83 3.43
N THR A 88 -5.00 -2.95 2.51
CA THR A 88 -5.04 -3.25 1.07
C THR A 88 -3.68 -3.01 0.43
N GLY A 89 -3.36 -3.78 -0.60
CA GLY A 89 -2.13 -3.59 -1.36
C GLY A 89 -1.75 -4.76 -2.23
N GLY A 90 -0.87 -4.50 -3.19
CA GLY A 90 -0.44 -5.52 -4.14
C GLY A 90 0.88 -5.22 -4.84
N HIS A 91 1.18 -6.05 -5.82
CA HIS A 91 2.42 -6.00 -6.56
C HIS A 91 2.43 -4.90 -7.62
N ALA A 92 3.62 -4.34 -7.84
CA ALA A 92 3.82 -3.37 -8.91
C ALA A 92 3.54 -3.96 -10.31
N ASP A 93 3.94 -5.22 -10.54
CA ASP A 93 3.74 -5.96 -11.80
C ASP A 93 4.14 -5.17 -13.06
N GLY A 94 5.24 -4.42 -12.95
CA GLY A 94 5.79 -3.59 -14.02
C GLY A 94 5.34 -2.13 -13.98
N GLU A 95 4.36 -1.76 -13.15
CA GLU A 95 3.94 -0.37 -12.96
C GLU A 95 4.91 0.34 -11.99
N GLU A 96 5.48 1.45 -12.44
CA GLU A 96 6.42 2.25 -11.65
C GLU A 96 5.72 3.32 -10.79
N ASN A 97 4.48 3.68 -11.16
CA ASN A 97 3.64 4.58 -10.37
C ASN A 97 2.94 3.82 -9.24
N LEU A 98 3.62 3.69 -8.10
CA LEU A 98 3.12 2.92 -6.97
C LEU A 98 1.87 3.53 -6.31
N LEU A 99 1.60 4.83 -6.46
CA LEU A 99 0.33 5.42 -6.05
C LEU A 99 -0.83 4.88 -6.91
N ALA A 100 -0.62 4.76 -8.23
CA ALA A 100 -1.61 4.16 -9.11
C ALA A 100 -1.86 2.68 -8.77
N VAL A 101 -0.80 1.94 -8.40
CA VAL A 101 -0.93 0.56 -7.90
C VAL A 101 -1.79 0.54 -6.64
N ALA A 102 -1.49 1.35 -5.63
CA ALA A 102 -2.26 1.40 -4.37
C ALA A 102 -3.75 1.71 -4.60
N LEU A 103 -4.06 2.68 -5.45
CA LEU A 103 -5.44 3.04 -5.81
C LEU A 103 -6.18 1.89 -6.51
N ARG A 104 -5.51 1.23 -7.46
CA ARG A 104 -6.06 0.07 -8.18
C ARG A 104 -6.37 -1.07 -7.21
N GLU A 105 -5.42 -1.44 -6.35
CA GLU A 105 -5.57 -2.54 -5.39
C GLU A 105 -6.75 -2.28 -4.42
N VAL A 106 -6.90 -1.05 -3.91
CA VAL A 106 -8.07 -0.71 -3.08
C VAL A 106 -9.37 -1.00 -3.82
N THR A 107 -9.49 -0.54 -5.06
CA THR A 107 -10.71 -0.75 -5.86
C THR A 107 -10.94 -2.24 -6.16
N GLU A 108 -9.91 -3.00 -6.52
CA GLU A 108 -10.00 -4.41 -6.85
C GLU A 108 -10.34 -5.27 -5.62
N GLU A 109 -9.73 -4.99 -4.46
CA GLU A 109 -9.94 -5.78 -3.25
C GLU A 109 -11.22 -5.45 -2.49
N THR A 110 -11.72 -4.21 -2.62
CA THR A 110 -12.83 -3.72 -1.77
C THR A 110 -14.09 -3.30 -2.53
N GLY A 111 -13.97 -3.09 -3.84
CA GLY A 111 -15.04 -2.56 -4.68
C GLY A 111 -15.28 -1.05 -4.55
N VAL A 112 -14.55 -0.36 -3.65
CA VAL A 112 -14.68 1.08 -3.45
C VAL A 112 -14.11 1.84 -4.65
N SER A 113 -14.89 2.76 -5.21
CA SER A 113 -14.52 3.56 -6.38
C SER A 113 -14.23 5.03 -6.07
N SER A 114 -14.67 5.52 -4.92
CA SER A 114 -14.49 6.91 -4.46
C SER A 114 -13.10 7.20 -3.90
N VAL A 115 -12.20 6.21 -3.87
CA VAL A 115 -10.89 6.33 -3.24
C VAL A 115 -10.02 7.41 -3.89
N THR A 116 -9.47 8.30 -3.07
CA THR A 116 -8.57 9.38 -3.49
C THR A 116 -7.37 9.48 -2.56
N PRO A 117 -6.21 9.93 -3.05
CA PRO A 117 -5.07 10.18 -2.16
C PRO A 117 -5.31 11.43 -1.30
N VAL A 118 -5.00 11.33 0.00
CA VAL A 118 -4.95 12.50 0.90
C VAL A 118 -3.79 13.42 0.49
N SER A 119 -2.69 12.82 0.03
CA SER A 119 -1.52 13.48 -0.57
C SER A 119 -0.88 12.48 -1.54
N ASP A 120 -0.21 12.98 -2.58
CA ASP A 120 0.61 12.16 -3.48
C ASP A 120 1.93 11.71 -2.80
N ASP A 121 2.23 12.20 -1.60
CA ASP A 121 3.45 11.88 -0.87
C ASP A 121 3.42 10.46 -0.29
N ILE A 122 4.60 9.88 -0.16
CA ILE A 122 4.78 8.60 0.53
C ILE A 122 4.40 8.77 2.00
N PHE A 123 3.45 7.96 2.47
CA PHE A 123 3.02 7.98 3.86
C PHE A 123 3.93 7.13 4.75
N SER A 124 4.39 5.97 4.26
CA SER A 124 5.26 5.07 5.01
C SER A 124 6.08 4.16 4.10
N LEU A 125 7.18 3.62 4.63
CA LEU A 125 8.06 2.68 3.94
C LEU A 125 8.29 1.43 4.80
N GLU A 126 8.19 0.25 4.18
CA GLU A 126 8.36 -1.05 4.83
C GLU A 126 9.11 -2.04 3.95
N ILE A 127 9.96 -2.86 4.55
CA ILE A 127 10.42 -4.13 3.96
C ILE A 127 9.67 -5.25 4.67
N LEU A 128 8.78 -5.93 3.93
CA LEU A 128 7.91 -6.96 4.46
C LEU A 128 8.39 -8.34 4.03
N THR A 129 8.29 -9.31 4.94
CA THR A 129 8.58 -10.71 4.64
C THR A 129 7.32 -11.42 4.17
N VAL A 130 7.46 -12.22 3.11
CA VAL A 130 6.41 -13.14 2.65
C VAL A 130 6.94 -14.55 2.80
N ASP A 131 6.25 -15.36 3.57
CA ASP A 131 6.58 -16.77 3.73
C ASP A 131 6.27 -17.56 2.46
N GLY A 132 7.05 -18.63 2.22
CA GLY A 132 6.79 -19.53 1.12
C GLY A 132 5.39 -20.14 1.21
N HIS A 133 4.65 -20.11 0.11
CA HIS A 133 3.26 -20.56 0.08
C HIS A 133 2.89 -21.19 -1.28
N GLU A 134 1.73 -21.83 -1.34
CA GLU A 134 1.19 -22.32 -2.60
C GLU A 134 0.16 -21.33 -3.15
N LYS A 135 0.31 -20.95 -4.43
CA LYS A 135 -0.65 -20.14 -5.17
C LYS A 135 -0.95 -20.79 -6.51
N HIS A 136 -2.22 -21.06 -6.79
CA HIS A 136 -2.69 -21.69 -8.03
C HIS A 136 -1.97 -23.03 -8.37
N GLY A 137 -1.66 -23.83 -7.33
CA GLY A 137 -0.99 -25.14 -7.50
C GLY A 137 0.52 -25.08 -7.78
N SER A 138 1.13 -23.90 -7.63
CA SER A 138 2.58 -23.72 -7.74
C SER A 138 3.15 -23.17 -6.44
N TYR A 139 4.35 -23.63 -6.06
CA TYR A 139 5.04 -23.12 -4.89
C TYR A 139 5.70 -21.78 -5.19
N VAL A 140 5.38 -20.77 -4.36
CA VAL A 140 6.03 -19.46 -4.36
C VAL A 140 7.06 -19.44 -3.23
N PRO A 141 8.35 -19.19 -3.51
CA PRO A 141 9.37 -19.13 -2.46
C PRO A 141 9.19 -17.92 -1.55
N SER A 142 9.74 -18.00 -0.35
CA SER A 142 9.82 -16.83 0.55
C SER A 142 10.60 -15.70 -0.11
N HIS A 143 10.08 -14.49 0.01
CA HIS A 143 10.64 -13.31 -0.64
C HIS A 143 10.33 -12.03 0.17
N LEU A 144 10.86 -10.91 -0.28
CA LEU A 144 10.62 -9.61 0.34
C LEU A 144 9.76 -8.71 -0.55
N HIS A 145 8.82 -8.02 0.06
CA HIS A 145 8.13 -6.89 -0.52
C HIS A 145 8.82 -5.59 -0.13
N MET A 146 9.32 -4.85 -1.12
CA MET A 146 9.82 -3.48 -0.97
C MET A 146 8.63 -2.54 -1.08
N ASN A 147 7.98 -2.27 0.04
CA ASN A 147 6.65 -1.69 0.09
C ASN A 147 6.67 -0.17 0.28
N VAL A 148 5.82 0.51 -0.49
CA VAL A 148 5.52 1.93 -0.34
C VAL A 148 4.07 2.07 0.04
N THR A 149 3.79 2.71 1.17
CA THR A 149 2.43 2.93 1.67
C THR A 149 1.97 4.35 1.39
N TYR A 150 0.74 4.48 0.89
CA TYR A 150 0.05 5.76 0.70
C TYR A 150 -1.12 5.90 1.66
N LEU A 151 -1.42 7.15 2.05
CA LEU A 151 -2.62 7.49 2.80
C LEU A 151 -3.72 7.85 1.82
N LEU A 152 -4.77 7.05 1.78
CA LEU A 152 -5.92 7.26 0.92
C LEU A 152 -7.17 7.53 1.75
N GLU A 153 -8.14 8.19 1.15
CA GLU A 153 -9.45 8.48 1.74
C GLU A 153 -10.55 7.92 0.85
N ALA A 154 -11.58 7.34 1.45
CA ALA A 154 -12.74 6.81 0.74
C ALA A 154 -14.03 7.05 1.52
N ASP A 155 -15.17 7.01 0.82
CA ASP A 155 -16.49 7.13 1.40
C ASP A 155 -16.89 5.82 2.10
N GLU A 156 -17.07 5.86 3.42
CA GLU A 156 -17.45 4.68 4.20
C GLU A 156 -18.90 4.19 3.96
N GLU A 157 -19.72 5.00 3.32
CA GLU A 157 -21.11 4.64 2.95
C GLU A 157 -21.15 3.90 1.59
N GLU A 158 -20.06 3.89 0.84
CA GLU A 158 -19.99 3.17 -0.44
C GLU A 158 -20.07 1.64 -0.19
N PRO A 159 -20.86 0.90 -1.01
CA PRO A 159 -21.00 -0.54 -0.86
C PRO A 159 -19.65 -1.27 -1.03
N LEU A 160 -19.33 -2.14 -0.08
CA LEU A 160 -18.14 -2.96 -0.12
C LEU A 160 -18.39 -4.26 -0.89
N THR A 161 -17.41 -4.68 -1.68
CA THR A 161 -17.42 -5.95 -2.42
C THR A 161 -16.15 -6.73 -2.10
N VAL A 162 -16.32 -8.01 -1.74
CA VAL A 162 -15.20 -8.90 -1.43
C VAL A 162 -14.62 -9.45 -2.74
N CYS A 163 -13.31 -9.32 -2.95
CA CYS A 163 -12.59 -10.05 -3.98
C CYS A 163 -12.39 -11.50 -3.50
N GLU A 164 -13.30 -12.41 -3.89
CA GLU A 164 -13.34 -13.78 -3.35
C GLU A 164 -12.09 -14.61 -3.65
N ASP A 165 -11.32 -14.28 -4.68
CA ASP A 165 -10.07 -14.97 -5.02
C ASP A 165 -8.96 -14.72 -3.99
N GLU A 166 -8.95 -13.55 -3.34
CA GLU A 166 -7.88 -13.13 -2.43
C GLU A 166 -8.37 -12.98 -0.99
N ASN A 167 -9.61 -12.54 -0.79
CA ASN A 167 -10.14 -12.12 0.50
C ASN A 167 -11.39 -12.91 0.90
N LYS A 168 -11.67 -12.97 2.21
CA LYS A 168 -12.87 -13.54 2.80
C LYS A 168 -13.84 -12.48 3.33
N GLY A 169 -13.37 -11.22 3.44
CA GLY A 169 -14.17 -10.13 3.98
C GLY A 169 -13.53 -8.77 3.71
N VAL A 170 -14.34 -7.74 3.75
CA VAL A 170 -13.96 -6.33 3.69
C VAL A 170 -14.78 -5.59 4.73
N ALA A 171 -14.16 -4.75 5.56
CA ALA A 171 -14.88 -4.00 6.58
C ALA A 171 -14.13 -2.74 7.01
N TRP A 172 -14.89 -1.76 7.49
CA TRP A 172 -14.37 -0.61 8.21
C TRP A 172 -14.22 -0.91 9.70
N PHE A 173 -13.09 -0.52 10.27
CA PHE A 173 -12.78 -0.63 11.71
C PHE A 173 -12.42 0.73 12.28
N GLY A 174 -12.78 1.01 13.52
CA GLY A 174 -12.15 2.08 14.26
C GLY A 174 -10.64 1.88 14.33
N LEU A 175 -9.86 2.95 14.37
CA LEU A 175 -8.39 2.88 14.30
C LEU A 175 -7.76 1.94 15.34
N ASP A 176 -8.30 1.92 16.57
CA ASP A 176 -7.80 1.04 17.62
C ASP A 176 -8.40 -0.38 17.53
N GLU A 177 -9.60 -0.51 16.96
CA GLU A 177 -10.22 -1.82 16.67
C GLU A 177 -9.44 -2.56 15.58
N ALA A 178 -8.96 -1.87 14.54
CA ALA A 178 -8.13 -2.44 13.49
C ALA A 178 -6.88 -3.14 14.04
N LEU A 179 -6.27 -2.58 15.10
CA LEU A 179 -5.12 -3.18 15.76
C LEU A 179 -5.47 -4.50 16.46
N SER A 180 -6.72 -4.64 16.93
CA SER A 180 -7.20 -5.84 17.62
C SER A 180 -7.77 -6.88 16.65
N ALA A 181 -8.22 -6.45 15.47
CA ALA A 181 -8.77 -7.31 14.43
C ALA A 181 -7.68 -8.14 13.73
N SER A 182 -6.50 -7.56 13.54
CA SER A 182 -5.37 -8.26 12.93
C SER A 182 -4.75 -9.27 13.90
N SER A 183 -4.52 -10.49 13.41
CA SER A 183 -3.85 -11.57 14.14
C SER A 183 -2.32 -11.60 13.94
N GLU A 184 -1.76 -10.59 13.26
CA GLU A 184 -0.34 -10.50 12.91
C GLU A 184 0.41 -9.55 13.86
N PRO A 185 1.03 -10.03 14.97
CA PRO A 185 1.55 -9.17 16.03
C PRO A 185 2.64 -8.21 15.54
N TRP A 186 3.48 -8.63 14.60
CA TRP A 186 4.55 -7.79 14.08
C TRP A 186 3.98 -6.63 13.25
N PHE A 187 3.01 -6.91 12.36
CA PHE A 187 2.30 -5.87 11.59
C PHE A 187 1.60 -4.88 12.50
N VAL A 188 0.87 -5.37 13.50
CA VAL A 188 0.18 -4.51 14.48
C VAL A 188 1.18 -3.60 15.19
N GLN A 189 2.29 -4.15 15.71
CA GLN A 189 3.23 -3.39 16.53
C GLN A 189 4.11 -2.43 15.72
N ARG A 190 4.55 -2.83 14.53
CA ARG A 190 5.54 -2.09 13.75
C ARG A 190 4.94 -1.26 12.62
N ILE A 191 3.78 -1.68 12.10
CA ILE A 191 3.17 -1.02 10.95
C ILE A 191 1.88 -0.29 11.36
N TYR A 192 0.81 -0.99 11.74
CA TYR A 192 -0.51 -0.35 11.92
C TYR A 192 -0.53 0.70 13.03
N ARG A 193 0.14 0.46 14.16
CA ARG A 193 0.30 1.49 15.22
C ARG A 193 1.02 2.73 14.69
N LYS A 194 2.11 2.55 13.96
CA LYS A 194 2.87 3.63 13.34
C LYS A 194 1.98 4.44 12.38
N LEU A 195 1.21 3.77 11.51
CA LEU A 195 0.30 4.45 10.57
C LEU A 195 -0.76 5.25 11.31
N ASN A 196 -1.37 4.70 12.36
CA ASN A 196 -2.33 5.42 13.21
C ASN A 196 -1.68 6.61 13.94
N GLU A 197 -0.45 6.47 14.42
CA GLU A 197 0.28 7.55 15.07
C GLU A 197 0.62 8.68 14.09
N LYS A 198 1.01 8.35 12.86
CA LYS A 198 1.21 9.32 11.78
C LYS A 198 -0.08 10.05 11.42
N LEU A 199 -1.17 9.30 11.25
CA LEU A 199 -2.49 9.86 10.93
C LEU A 199 -2.96 10.87 11.99
N ARG A 200 -2.74 10.59 13.28
CA ARG A 200 -3.13 11.49 14.39
C ARG A 200 -2.34 12.80 14.44
N LYS A 201 -1.25 12.93 13.67
CA LYS A 201 -0.43 14.15 13.58
C LYS A 201 -0.85 15.08 12.42
N LEU A 202 -1.71 14.60 11.53
CA LEU A 202 -2.27 15.34 10.40
C LEU A 202 -3.55 16.08 10.79
#